data_ed00236342eb5547d456e2ed99930fdc
#
_entry.id   ed00236342eb5547d456e2ed99930fdc
#
_cell.length_a   1.000
_cell.length_b   1.000
_cell.length_c   1.000
_cell.angle_alpha   90.00
_cell.angle_beta   90.00
_cell.angle_gamma   90.00
#
_symmetry.space_group_name_H-M   'P 1'
#
loop_
_entity.id
_entity.type
_entity.pdbx_description
1 polymer ?
#
loop_
_entity_poly.entity_id
_entity_poly.type
_entity_poly.pdbx_seq_one_letter_code
_entity_poly.pdbx_strand_id
1 'polypeptide(L)'
;VISVLPLWSAMRLSQDGAVVYTVLQGESLNEHHPAYEYYQKREHRVMDTLTRAVERDGLADPRREARTALSMMNGIRVRLAQGSGIGDLVADWNAYADFRWPRQS
;
A
#
# COMPACT_ATOMS: atom_id res chain seq x y z
N VAL A 1 13.42 8.86 -1.04
CA VAL A 1 12.02 8.74 -0.60
C VAL A 1 11.28 7.81 -1.55
N ILE A 2 10.56 6.85 -1.00
CA ILE A 2 9.75 5.94 -1.79
C ILE A 2 8.54 6.70 -2.31
N SER A 3 8.43 6.84 -3.64
CA SER A 3 7.26 7.44 -4.25
C SER A 3 6.18 6.37 -4.40
N VAL A 4 5.07 6.54 -3.69
CA VAL A 4 3.92 5.64 -3.76
C VAL A 4 2.77 6.23 -4.57
N LEU A 5 2.93 7.44 -5.10
CA LEU A 5 1.89 8.12 -5.89
C LEU A 5 1.38 7.27 -7.06
N PRO A 6 2.24 6.59 -7.86
CA PRO A 6 1.73 5.74 -8.92
C PRO A 6 0.89 4.58 -8.41
N LEU A 7 1.25 4.00 -7.26
CA LEU A 7 0.48 2.90 -6.66
C LEU A 7 -0.87 3.39 -6.16
N TRP A 8 -0.90 4.57 -5.54
CA TRP A 8 -2.14 5.18 -5.07
C TRP A 8 -3.07 5.51 -6.23
N SER A 9 -2.53 6.07 -7.33
CA SER A 9 -3.29 6.33 -8.54
C SER A 9 -3.85 5.07 -9.16
N ALA A 10 -3.05 4.00 -9.21
CA ALA A 10 -3.47 2.71 -9.75
C ALA A 10 -4.59 2.07 -8.91
N MET A 11 -4.62 2.35 -7.61
CA MET A 11 -5.65 1.86 -6.70
C MET A 11 -6.94 2.70 -6.75
N ARG A 12 -6.95 3.79 -7.50
CA ARG A 12 -8.11 4.71 -7.65
C ARG A 12 -8.71 5.06 -6.29
N LEU A 13 -7.95 5.79 -5.49
CA LEU A 13 -8.31 6.09 -4.10
C LEU A 13 -9.50 7.03 -4.01
N SER A 14 -10.68 6.46 -4.05
CA SER A 14 -11.94 7.06 -3.62
C SER A 14 -12.46 6.22 -2.44
N GLN A 15 -13.35 6.81 -1.64
CA GLN A 15 -13.94 6.07 -0.53
C GLN A 15 -14.67 4.82 -1.03
N ASP A 16 -15.47 4.93 -2.08
CA ASP A 16 -16.21 3.80 -2.64
C ASP A 16 -15.27 2.71 -3.17
N GLY A 17 -14.23 3.11 -3.89
CA GLY A 17 -13.22 2.18 -4.38
C GLY A 17 -12.50 1.46 -3.25
N ALA A 18 -12.17 2.18 -2.17
CA ALA A 18 -11.53 1.59 -0.99
C ALA A 18 -12.45 0.57 -0.30
N VAL A 19 -13.76 0.86 -0.19
CA VAL A 19 -14.74 -0.07 0.39
C VAL A 19 -14.78 -1.35 -0.44
N VAL A 20 -14.99 -1.24 -1.75
CA VAL A 20 -15.09 -2.40 -2.64
C VAL A 20 -13.81 -3.24 -2.58
N TYR A 21 -12.65 -2.61 -2.69
CA TYR A 21 -11.38 -3.32 -2.66
C TYR A 21 -11.16 -4.03 -1.31
N THR A 22 -11.46 -3.36 -0.21
CA THR A 22 -11.27 -3.92 1.14
C THR A 22 -12.17 -5.13 1.37
N VAL A 23 -13.43 -5.06 0.94
CA VAL A 23 -14.37 -6.18 1.06
C VAL A 23 -13.89 -7.37 0.22
N LEU A 24 -13.56 -7.15 -1.05
CA LEU A 24 -13.09 -8.21 -1.95
C LEU A 24 -11.79 -8.83 -1.45
N GLN A 25 -10.86 -8.01 -0.96
CA GLN A 25 -9.61 -8.52 -0.41
C GLN A 25 -9.86 -9.39 0.82
N GLY A 26 -10.77 -8.95 1.71
CA GLY A 26 -11.14 -9.74 2.88
C GLY A 26 -11.75 -11.08 2.52
N GLU A 27 -12.68 -11.10 1.57
CA GLU A 27 -13.30 -12.33 1.08
C GLU A 27 -12.28 -13.25 0.41
N SER A 28 -11.31 -12.68 -0.32
CA SER A 28 -10.30 -13.44 -1.03
C SER A 28 -9.23 -14.06 -0.14
N LEU A 29 -9.26 -13.83 1.19
CA LEU A 29 -8.42 -14.56 2.13
C LEU A 29 -8.82 -16.03 2.22
N ASN A 30 -10.04 -16.36 1.83
CA ASN A 30 -10.49 -17.74 1.74
C ASN A 30 -9.95 -18.36 0.44
N GLU A 31 -9.16 -19.45 0.57
CA GLU A 31 -8.56 -20.13 -0.58
C GLU A 31 -9.56 -20.69 -1.57
N HIS A 32 -10.82 -20.88 -1.14
CA HIS A 32 -11.90 -21.35 -2.02
C HIS A 32 -12.61 -20.22 -2.76
N HIS A 33 -12.26 -18.95 -2.46
CA HIS A 33 -12.85 -17.82 -3.17
C HIS A 33 -12.27 -17.73 -4.60
N PRO A 34 -13.11 -17.48 -5.62
CA PRO A 34 -12.62 -17.44 -7.01
C PRO A 34 -11.51 -16.42 -7.27
N ALA A 35 -11.44 -15.34 -6.50
CA ALA A 35 -10.43 -14.30 -6.65
C ALA A 35 -9.17 -14.54 -5.82
N TYR A 36 -9.07 -15.65 -5.08
CA TYR A 36 -7.94 -15.91 -4.19
C TYR A 36 -6.59 -15.84 -4.92
N GLU A 37 -6.45 -16.59 -6.00
CA GLU A 37 -5.18 -16.60 -6.76
C GLU A 37 -4.84 -15.23 -7.35
N TYR A 38 -5.85 -14.51 -7.83
CA TYR A 38 -5.66 -13.16 -8.39
C TYR A 38 -5.05 -12.23 -7.35
N TYR A 39 -5.61 -12.20 -6.13
CA TYR A 39 -5.11 -11.32 -5.08
C TYR A 39 -3.75 -11.76 -4.55
N GLN A 40 -3.48 -13.05 -4.50
CA GLN A 40 -2.15 -13.55 -4.11
C GLN A 40 -1.09 -13.10 -5.12
N LYS A 41 -1.36 -13.24 -6.41
CA LYS A 41 -0.44 -12.78 -7.45
C LYS A 41 -0.26 -11.26 -7.42
N ARG A 42 -1.33 -10.52 -7.18
CA ARG A 42 -1.28 -9.07 -7.06
C ARG A 42 -0.40 -8.64 -5.89
N GLU A 43 -0.55 -9.26 -4.72
CA GLU A 43 0.29 -8.98 -3.56
C GLU A 43 1.77 -9.22 -3.86
N HIS A 44 2.09 -10.33 -4.51
CA HIS A 44 3.47 -10.62 -4.90
C HIS A 44 4.04 -9.56 -5.84
N ARG A 45 3.27 -9.11 -6.83
CA ARG A 45 3.71 -8.07 -7.76
C ARG A 45 3.93 -6.73 -7.07
N VAL A 46 3.04 -6.34 -6.17
CA VAL A 46 3.17 -5.09 -5.42
C VAL A 46 4.40 -5.16 -4.53
N MET A 47 4.60 -6.27 -3.81
CA MET A 47 5.79 -6.46 -2.98
C MET A 47 7.08 -6.40 -3.78
N ASP A 48 7.13 -7.01 -4.95
CA ASP A 48 8.32 -6.98 -5.81
C ASP A 48 8.59 -5.55 -6.31
N THR A 49 7.56 -4.82 -6.70
CA THR A 49 7.69 -3.44 -7.16
C THR A 49 8.21 -2.53 -6.04
N LEU A 50 7.64 -2.64 -4.84
CA LEU A 50 8.09 -1.85 -3.69
C LEU A 50 9.51 -2.23 -3.27
N THR A 51 9.84 -3.51 -3.26
CA THR A 51 11.17 -3.98 -2.90
C THR A 51 12.23 -3.38 -3.85
N ARG A 52 11.96 -3.37 -5.15
CA ARG A 52 12.86 -2.76 -6.14
C ARG A 52 13.01 -1.26 -5.94
N ALA A 53 11.92 -0.57 -5.58
CA ALA A 53 11.98 0.87 -5.30
C ALA A 53 12.85 1.15 -4.07
N VAL A 54 12.72 0.35 -3.01
CA VAL A 54 13.53 0.47 -1.80
C VAL A 54 15.00 0.18 -2.08
N GLU A 55 15.29 -0.83 -2.89
CA GLU A 55 16.66 -1.15 -3.31
C GLU A 55 17.30 0.03 -4.02
N ARG A 56 16.56 0.70 -4.91
CA ARG A 56 17.05 1.88 -5.61
C ARG A 56 17.35 3.04 -4.66
N ASP A 57 16.61 3.15 -3.57
CA ASP A 57 16.84 4.18 -2.54
C ASP A 57 18.02 3.82 -1.61
N GLY A 58 18.58 2.62 -1.74
CA GLY A 58 19.76 2.21 -0.99
C GLY A 58 19.51 1.88 0.47
N LEU A 59 18.28 1.59 0.85
CA LEU A 59 17.94 1.25 2.23
C LEU A 59 18.34 -0.18 2.58
N ALA A 60 18.72 -0.39 3.84
CA ALA A 60 19.01 -1.73 4.34
C ALA A 60 17.71 -2.54 4.44
N ASP A 61 17.82 -3.84 4.21
CA ASP A 61 16.69 -4.79 4.26
C ASP A 61 15.49 -4.33 3.40
N PRO A 62 15.67 -4.25 2.08
CA PRO A 62 14.64 -3.70 1.19
C PRO A 62 13.28 -4.40 1.31
N ARG A 63 13.27 -5.72 1.47
CA ARG A 63 12.03 -6.48 1.55
C ARG A 63 11.23 -6.15 2.81
N ARG A 64 11.92 -5.95 3.94
CA ARG A 64 11.28 -5.54 5.19
C ARG A 64 10.68 -4.15 5.08
N GLU A 65 11.44 -3.21 4.50
CA GLU A 65 10.95 -1.85 4.28
C GLU A 65 9.73 -1.84 3.34
N ALA A 66 9.74 -2.67 2.31
CA ALA A 66 8.61 -2.81 1.40
C ALA A 66 7.36 -3.35 2.13
N ARG A 67 7.52 -4.36 3.00
CA ARG A 67 6.40 -4.88 3.80
C ARG A 67 5.82 -3.81 4.72
N THR A 68 6.68 -3.02 5.35
CA THR A 68 6.25 -1.92 6.23
C THR A 68 5.45 -0.89 5.43
N ALA A 69 5.93 -0.48 4.27
CA ALA A 69 5.25 0.47 3.40
C ALA A 69 3.88 -0.07 2.96
N LEU A 70 3.82 -1.33 2.53
CA LEU A 70 2.57 -1.94 2.09
C LEU A 70 1.57 -2.05 3.23
N SER A 71 2.03 -2.41 4.43
CA SER A 71 1.16 -2.49 5.61
C SER A 71 0.56 -1.13 5.96
N MET A 72 1.36 -0.06 5.88
CA MET A 72 0.88 1.30 6.10
C MET A 72 -0.15 1.70 5.04
N MET A 73 0.11 1.40 3.78
CA MET A 73 -0.81 1.69 2.67
C MET A 73 -2.14 0.96 2.85
N ASN A 74 -2.09 -0.30 3.24
CA ASN A 74 -3.30 -1.10 3.49
C ASN A 74 -4.12 -0.53 4.65
N GLY A 75 -3.46 -0.11 5.72
CA GLY A 75 -4.13 0.54 6.85
C GLY A 75 -4.80 1.85 6.46
N ILE A 76 -4.13 2.67 5.66
CA ILE A 76 -4.68 3.92 5.14
C ILE A 76 -5.92 3.64 4.29
N ARG A 77 -5.87 2.64 3.40
CA ARG A 77 -7.02 2.27 2.58
C ARG A 77 -8.23 1.87 3.42
N VAL A 78 -8.01 1.11 4.48
CA VAL A 78 -9.09 0.71 5.39
C VAL A 78 -9.72 1.93 6.07
N ARG A 79 -8.89 2.87 6.52
CA ARG A 79 -9.38 4.11 7.12
C ARG A 79 -10.17 4.95 6.12
N LEU A 80 -9.73 5.00 4.87
CA LEU A 80 -10.47 5.68 3.81
C LEU A 80 -11.84 5.02 3.61
N ALA A 81 -11.90 3.69 3.60
CA ALA A 81 -13.16 2.93 3.52
C ALA A 81 -14.09 3.25 4.70
N GLN A 82 -13.51 3.53 5.89
CA GLN A 82 -14.26 3.89 7.10
C GLN A 82 -14.70 5.35 7.13
N GLY A 83 -14.37 6.14 6.11
CA GLY A 83 -14.84 7.51 5.97
C GLY A 83 -13.83 8.60 6.34
N SER A 84 -12.58 8.26 6.64
CA SER A 84 -11.54 9.27 6.86
C SER A 84 -11.26 10.04 5.56
N GLY A 85 -11.02 11.35 5.66
CA GLY A 85 -10.74 12.17 4.49
C GLY A 85 -9.43 11.80 3.81
N ILE A 86 -9.43 11.76 2.48
CA ILE A 86 -8.24 11.40 1.71
C ILE A 86 -7.09 12.39 1.95
N GLY A 87 -7.39 13.67 2.12
CA GLY A 87 -6.36 14.68 2.38
C GLY A 87 -5.59 14.43 3.66
N ASP A 88 -6.29 14.07 4.74
CA ASP A 88 -5.65 13.72 6.01
C ASP A 88 -4.79 12.47 5.89
N LEU A 89 -5.28 11.46 5.16
CA LEU A 89 -4.55 10.21 4.98
C LEU A 89 -3.27 10.40 4.16
N VAL A 90 -3.31 11.27 3.13
CA VAL A 90 -2.12 11.62 2.36
C VAL A 90 -1.11 12.36 3.23
N ALA A 91 -1.58 13.30 4.06
CA ALA A 91 -0.72 14.03 4.99
C ALA A 91 -0.08 13.06 6.01
N ASP A 92 -0.84 12.12 6.54
CA ASP A 92 -0.35 11.11 7.47
C ASP A 92 0.70 10.22 6.81
N TRP A 93 0.46 9.77 5.58
CA TRP A 93 1.45 9.00 4.83
C TRP A 93 2.74 9.79 4.64
N ASN A 94 2.64 11.05 4.21
CA ASN A 94 3.82 11.88 3.96
C ASN A 94 4.63 12.08 5.23
N ALA A 95 3.97 12.34 6.37
CA ALA A 95 4.63 12.49 7.66
C ALA A 95 5.35 11.21 8.07
N TYR A 96 4.70 10.06 7.91
CA TYR A 96 5.30 8.77 8.22
C TYR A 96 6.48 8.47 7.31
N ALA A 97 6.33 8.69 6.00
CA ALA A 97 7.38 8.45 5.03
C ALA A 97 8.61 9.32 5.29
N ASP A 98 8.41 10.59 5.63
CA ASP A 98 9.51 11.51 5.96
C ASP A 98 10.24 11.07 7.24
N PHE A 99 9.52 10.54 8.20
CA PHE A 99 10.12 10.02 9.44
C PHE A 99 10.86 8.70 9.19
N ARG A 100 10.23 7.76 8.50
CA ARG A 100 10.77 6.40 8.32
C ARG A 100 11.87 6.37 7.27
N TRP A 101 11.73 7.15 6.21
CA TRP A 101 12.69 7.20 5.09
C TRP A 101 13.08 8.65 4.83
N PRO A 102 13.90 9.24 5.71
CA PRO A 102 14.29 10.64 5.52
C PRO A 102 15.07 10.84 4.23
N ARG A 103 14.83 11.99 3.59
CA ARG A 103 15.58 12.35 2.39
C ARG A 103 17.05 12.48 2.72
N GLN A 104 17.88 11.81 1.94
CA GLN A 104 19.31 12.03 2.01
C GLN A 104 19.64 13.33 1.28
N SER A 105 20.18 14.26 2.01
CA SER A 105 20.66 15.51 1.44
C SER A 105 21.98 15.32 0.74
#